data_8b8ea2b95c89f7c802be0efb378aa753
#
_entry.id   8b8ea2b95c89f7c802be0efb378aa753
#
_cell.length_a   1.000
_cell.length_b   1.000
_cell.length_c   1.000
_cell.angle_alpha   90.00
_cell.angle_beta   90.00
_cell.angle_gamma   90.00
#
_symmetry.space_group_name_H-M   'P 1'
#
loop_
_entity.id
_entity.type
_entity.pdbx_description
1 polymer ?
#
loop_
_entity_poly.entity_id
_entity_poly.type
_entity_poly.pdbx_seq_one_letter_code
_entity_poly.pdbx_strand_id
1 'polypeptide(L)' 'MNIIVLDGQGGGIGRAIIAALSPLLPQGAQLLCVGTNAMATAAMLKAGAQRGATGYAGLRGTRIS' A
#
# COMPACT_ATOMS: atom_id res chain seq x y z
N MET A 1 -11.41 9.50 -4.65
CA MET A 1 -11.39 8.60 -3.49
C MET A 1 -10.03 7.95 -3.36
N ASN A 2 -9.47 7.97 -2.18
CA ASN A 2 -8.18 7.34 -1.93
C ASN A 2 -8.36 6.16 -0.99
N ILE A 3 -7.78 5.03 -1.36
CA ILE A 3 -7.80 3.82 -0.55
C ILE A 3 -6.37 3.56 -0.11
N ILE A 4 -6.16 3.41 1.19
CA ILE A 4 -4.82 3.18 1.74
C ILE A 4 -4.79 1.79 2.36
N VAL A 5 -3.81 0.99 1.96
CA VAL A 5 -3.56 -0.33 2.52
C VAL A 5 -2.33 -0.27 3.39
N LEU A 6 -2.49 -0.65 4.64
CA LEU A 6 -1.40 -0.67 5.62
C LEU A 6 -0.99 -2.12 5.87
N ASP A 7 0.29 -2.42 5.72
CA ASP A 7 0.81 -3.76 5.96
C ASP A 7 1.85 -3.69 7.07
N GLY A 8 1.46 -4.16 8.26
CA GLY A 8 2.31 -4.13 9.44
C GLY A 8 3.23 -5.33 9.58
N GLN A 9 3.02 -6.38 8.80
CA GLN A 9 3.78 -7.61 8.96
C GLN A 9 4.83 -7.83 7.88
N GLY A 10 4.74 -7.10 6.79
CA GLY A 10 5.67 -7.29 5.69
C GLY A 10 5.49 -8.62 4.95
N GLY A 11 4.43 -9.36 5.27
CA GLY A 11 4.12 -10.62 4.60
C GLY A 11 3.38 -10.41 3.30
N GLY A 12 2.63 -11.41 2.89
CA GLY A 12 1.91 -11.34 1.63
C GLY A 12 0.52 -10.71 1.70
N ILE A 13 0.06 -10.34 2.89
CA ILE A 13 -1.34 -9.90 3.06
C ILE A 13 -1.61 -8.58 2.34
N GLY A 14 -0.77 -7.58 2.57
CA GLY A 14 -0.95 -6.28 1.93
C GLY A 14 -0.88 -6.38 0.41
N ARG A 15 0.10 -7.12 -0.08
CA ARG A 15 0.25 -7.38 -1.51
C ARG A 15 -0.98 -8.07 -2.09
N ALA A 16 -1.52 -9.06 -1.39
CA ALA A 16 -2.69 -9.79 -1.86
C ALA A 16 -3.93 -8.88 -1.91
N ILE A 17 -4.09 -8.02 -0.92
CA ILE A 17 -5.20 -7.06 -0.88
C ILE A 17 -5.08 -6.07 -2.05
N ILE A 18 -3.89 -5.55 -2.29
CA ILE A 18 -3.64 -4.63 -3.41
C ILE A 18 -3.98 -5.30 -4.73
N ALA A 19 -3.51 -6.54 -4.92
CA ALA A 19 -3.76 -7.26 -6.15
C ALA A 19 -5.26 -7.50 -6.37
N ALA A 20 -6.00 -7.76 -5.29
CA ALA A 20 -7.43 -7.98 -5.39
C ALA A 20 -8.20 -6.69 -5.66
N LEU A 21 -7.76 -5.58 -5.09
CA LEU A 21 -8.47 -4.30 -5.22
C LEU A 21 -8.14 -3.57 -6.51
N SER A 22 -6.92 -3.69 -6.99
CA SER A 22 -6.44 -2.90 -8.12
C SER A 22 -7.37 -2.97 -9.34
N PRO A 23 -7.83 -4.15 -9.78
CA PRO A 23 -8.70 -4.21 -10.94
C PRO A 23 -10.13 -3.73 -10.67
N LEU A 24 -10.49 -3.53 -9.41
CA LEU A 24 -11.85 -3.14 -9.02
C LEU A 24 -12.00 -1.65 -8.74
N LEU A 25 -10.92 -0.88 -8.87
CA LEU A 25 -10.96 0.54 -8.53
C LEU A 25 -11.87 1.30 -9.49
N PRO A 26 -12.75 2.16 -8.95
CA PRO A 26 -13.50 3.04 -9.81
C PRO A 26 -12.59 4.10 -10.43
N GLN A 27 -13.04 4.66 -11.53
CA GLN A 27 -12.30 5.72 -12.19
C GLN A 27 -12.09 6.89 -11.24
N GLY A 28 -10.89 7.41 -11.21
CA GLY A 28 -10.53 8.53 -10.34
C GLY A 28 -10.09 8.13 -8.95
N ALA A 29 -10.21 6.84 -8.58
CA ALA A 29 -9.74 6.37 -7.29
C ALA A 29 -8.24 6.11 -7.34
N GLN A 30 -7.58 6.31 -6.20
CA GLN A 30 -6.17 5.99 -6.04
C GLN A 30 -5.99 4.93 -4.98
N LEU A 31 -5.09 4.01 -5.25
CA LEU A 31 -4.73 2.95 -4.32
C LEU A 31 -3.32 3.21 -3.82
N LEU A 32 -3.21 3.48 -2.53
CA LEU A 32 -1.97 3.85 -1.88
C LEU A 32 -1.59 2.76 -0.89
N CYS A 33 -0.30 2.66 -0.58
CA CYS A 33 0.14 1.65 0.37
C CYS A 33 1.16 2.22 1.35
N VAL A 34 1.18 1.65 2.54
CA VAL A 34 2.20 1.94 3.54
C VAL A 34 2.65 0.62 4.12
N GLY A 35 3.93 0.30 3.95
CA GLY A 35 4.52 -0.88 4.55
C GLY A 35 5.41 -0.50 5.72
N THR A 36 5.58 -1.42 6.65
CA THR A 36 6.47 -1.19 7.79
C THR A 36 7.93 -1.36 7.45
N ASN A 37 8.22 -1.90 6.28
CA ASN A 37 9.58 -2.00 5.77
C ASN A 37 9.57 -1.84 4.25
N ALA A 38 10.76 -1.62 3.69
CA ALA A 38 10.89 -1.31 2.27
C ALA A 38 10.44 -2.48 1.38
N MET A 39 10.63 -3.72 1.82
CA MET A 39 10.22 -4.88 1.04
C MET A 39 8.69 -4.97 0.93
N ALA A 40 7.99 -4.72 2.04
CA ALA A 40 6.54 -4.73 2.03
C ALA A 40 5.99 -3.64 1.11
N THR A 41 6.56 -2.44 1.20
CA THR A 41 6.15 -1.32 0.33
C THR A 41 6.38 -1.65 -1.13
N ALA A 42 7.56 -2.17 -1.45
CA ALA A 42 7.90 -2.53 -2.83
C ALA A 42 6.97 -3.61 -3.38
N ALA A 43 6.63 -4.61 -2.56
CA ALA A 43 5.74 -5.68 -2.99
C ALA A 43 4.33 -5.14 -3.30
N MET A 44 3.84 -4.22 -2.47
CA MET A 44 2.53 -3.62 -2.71
C MET A 44 2.51 -2.72 -3.94
N LEU A 45 3.58 -1.96 -4.16
CA LEU A 45 3.69 -1.15 -5.38
C LEU A 45 3.70 -2.04 -6.60
N LYS A 46 4.44 -3.15 -6.56
CA LYS A 46 4.51 -4.09 -7.65
C LYS A 46 3.17 -4.76 -7.92
N ALA A 47 2.36 -4.93 -6.88
CA ALA A 47 1.05 -5.55 -7.00
C ALA A 47 -0.02 -4.62 -7.58
N GLY A 48 0.24 -3.32 -7.63
CA GLY A 48 -0.69 -2.40 -8.25
C GLY A 48 -0.97 -1.10 -7.51
N ALA A 49 -0.38 -0.89 -6.34
CA ALA A 49 -0.54 0.39 -5.66
C ALA A 49 0.12 1.49 -6.49
N GLN A 50 -0.52 2.65 -6.54
CA GLN A 50 -0.05 3.75 -7.38
C GLN A 50 1.04 4.56 -6.70
N ARG A 51 0.99 4.67 -5.37
CA ARG A 51 2.00 5.34 -4.58
C ARG A 51 2.15 4.63 -3.25
N GLY A 52 3.32 4.74 -2.66
CA GLY A 52 3.57 4.09 -1.41
C GLY A 52 4.60 4.81 -0.56
N ALA A 53 4.64 4.41 0.69
CA ALA A 53 5.62 4.89 1.65
C ALA A 53 5.94 3.79 2.63
N THR A 54 7.08 3.92 3.27
CA THR A 54 7.48 3.03 4.36
C THR A 54 7.38 3.83 5.66
N GLY A 55 6.70 3.26 6.63
CA GLY A 55 6.50 3.92 7.92
C GLY A 55 6.58 2.94 9.06
N TYR A 56 6.50 3.46 10.26
CA TYR A 56 6.55 2.66 11.47
C TYR A 56 5.16 2.48 12.05
N ALA A 57 5.08 1.65 13.09
CA ALA A 57 3.84 1.52 13.86
C ALA A 57 3.38 2.92 14.27
N GLY A 58 2.12 3.24 14.03
CA GLY A 58 1.60 4.57 14.26
C GLY A 58 1.75 5.50 13.08
N LEU A 59 2.63 5.18 12.14
CA LEU A 59 2.82 5.90 10.87
C LEU A 59 3.10 7.39 11.03
N ARG A 60 3.64 7.78 12.18
CA ARG A 60 3.90 9.18 12.46
C ARG A 60 5.03 9.67 11.56
N GLY A 61 4.82 10.79 10.89
CA GLY A 61 5.82 11.33 9.99
C GLY A 61 5.92 10.63 8.64
N THR A 62 5.06 9.65 8.38
CA THR A 62 5.06 8.93 7.11
C THR A 62 4.51 9.81 6.01
N ARG A 63 5.20 9.82 4.89
CA ARG A 63 4.73 10.50 3.68
C ARG A 63 4.57 9.50 2.56
N ILE A 64 3.46 9.61 1.88
CA ILE A 64 3.20 8.79 0.69
C ILE A 64 3.66 9.57 -0.54
N SER A 65 4.57 8.96 -1.28
CA SER A 65 5.17 9.59 -2.45
C SER A 65 4.58 9.08 -3.77
#